data_dceb6d6ecd9ea21ccc0d19b7abdc07d7
#
_entry.id   dceb6d6ecd9ea21ccc0d19b7abdc07d7
#
_cell.length_a   1.000
_cell.length_b   1.000
_cell.length_c   1.000
_cell.angle_alpha   90.00
_cell.angle_beta   90.00
_cell.angle_gamma   90.00
#
_symmetry.space_group_name_H-M   'P 1'
#
loop_
_entity.id
_entity.type
_entity.pdbx_description
1 polymer ?
#
loop_
_entity_poly.entity_id
_entity_poly.type
_entity_poly.pdbx_seq_one_letter_code
_entity_poly.pdbx_strand_id
1 'polypeptide(L)'
;MDPGPTAHLIVDARCAHGEGVLWCERRQALLWVDIDGARLWMHEPASGRSHHWALPDRPGCLGLAASGELLLALARALSHADLDAALAGDDAPLPLRHLADVQPHEPRTHSNDGRADRHGNFVFGTMDGSAVKSPLGAFFQYSAAHGLRPLPLPGVAIPNSICFSPDGRTLYWCDSTRPQIQCCDYDPEAARVGDSRVFAAVDLPGVAADGSCIDADGFLWNAQWGGARVVRYAPDGRIDRVVPVPVPQPSCCAIGGAGMDMLYVITSPQGLDGAARAAAPASGGLFGIPLGAALGLPESRVELP
;
A
#
# COMPACT_ATOMS: atom_id res chain seq x y z
N MET A 1 25.69 22.36 1.52
CA MET A 1 24.75 21.38 0.92
C MET A 1 23.53 21.38 1.81
N ASP A 2 22.39 21.67 1.26
CA ASP A 2 21.12 21.57 1.98
C ASP A 2 20.94 20.10 2.42
N PRO A 3 20.70 19.82 3.71
CA PRO A 3 20.60 18.43 4.19
C PRO A 3 19.33 17.74 3.72
N GLY A 4 18.80 18.03 2.58
CA GLY A 4 17.62 17.39 2.00
C GLY A 4 16.43 17.25 2.97
N PRO A 5 15.23 16.86 2.51
CA PRO A 5 14.08 16.70 3.38
C PRO A 5 14.31 15.56 4.39
N THR A 6 14.12 15.84 5.68
CA THR A 6 14.31 14.88 6.77
C THR A 6 12.99 14.22 7.13
N ALA A 7 12.99 12.90 7.27
CA ALA A 7 11.82 12.14 7.76
C ALA A 7 11.59 12.38 9.25
N HIS A 8 10.36 12.74 9.62
CA HIS A 8 9.94 12.94 11.00
C HIS A 8 8.90 11.89 11.37
N LEU A 9 9.03 11.32 12.58
CA LEU A 9 8.00 10.43 13.13
C LEU A 9 6.72 11.25 13.39
N ILE A 10 5.64 10.87 12.71
CA ILE A 10 4.31 11.49 12.86
C ILE A 10 3.50 10.75 13.92
N VAL A 11 3.48 9.40 13.83
CA VAL A 11 2.74 8.54 14.75
C VAL A 11 3.64 7.38 15.18
N ASP A 12 3.88 7.22 16.48
CA ASP A 12 4.47 6.02 17.06
C ASP A 12 3.39 4.92 17.15
N ALA A 13 2.97 4.42 15.99
CA ALA A 13 1.88 3.47 15.88
C ALA A 13 2.23 2.07 16.40
N ARG A 14 3.54 1.75 16.45
CA ARG A 14 4.06 0.45 16.88
C ARG A 14 3.38 -0.71 16.17
N CYS A 15 3.09 -0.54 14.88
CA CYS A 15 2.55 -1.61 14.07
C CYS A 15 3.48 -2.81 14.08
N ALA A 16 2.91 -4.00 14.19
CA ALA A 16 3.66 -5.24 14.01
C ALA A 16 4.11 -5.43 12.56
N HIS A 17 3.27 -4.96 11.62
CA HIS A 17 3.56 -4.87 10.19
C HIS A 17 2.68 -3.78 9.57
N GLY A 18 3.12 -2.53 9.61
CA GLY A 18 2.40 -1.41 9.01
C GLY A 18 2.48 -1.45 7.49
N GLU A 19 1.35 -1.27 6.78
CA GLU A 19 1.23 -1.39 5.33
C GLU A 19 0.10 -0.54 4.74
N GLY A 20 0.11 -0.38 3.40
CA GLY A 20 -1.00 0.14 2.63
C GLY A 20 -1.41 1.56 2.98
N VAL A 21 -0.45 2.45 3.29
CA VAL A 21 -0.78 3.83 3.65
C VAL A 21 -1.39 4.58 2.46
N LEU A 22 -2.52 5.28 2.74
CA LEU A 22 -3.23 6.14 1.80
C LEU A 22 -3.56 7.49 2.43
N TRP A 23 -3.61 8.55 1.60
CA TRP A 23 -4.17 9.84 1.97
C TRP A 23 -5.63 9.94 1.53
N CYS A 24 -6.52 10.27 2.46
CA CYS A 24 -7.93 10.52 2.16
C CYS A 24 -8.21 12.02 2.17
N GLU A 25 -8.34 12.64 0.99
CA GLU A 25 -8.60 14.08 0.85
C GLU A 25 -9.94 14.49 1.47
N ARG A 26 -10.96 13.64 1.38
CA ARG A 26 -12.29 13.90 1.97
C ARG A 26 -12.22 14.04 3.49
N ARG A 27 -11.37 13.24 4.14
CA ARG A 27 -11.23 13.22 5.61
C ARG A 27 -10.04 14.04 6.10
N GLN A 28 -9.18 14.51 5.19
CA GLN A 28 -7.88 15.10 5.53
C GLN A 28 -7.11 14.23 6.52
N ALA A 29 -7.07 12.93 6.24
CA ALA A 29 -6.53 11.90 7.12
C ALA A 29 -5.74 10.84 6.35
N LEU A 30 -4.79 10.24 7.03
CA LEU A 30 -4.07 9.05 6.60
C LEU A 30 -4.79 7.80 7.10
N LEU A 31 -4.83 6.78 6.25
CA LEU A 31 -5.32 5.45 6.60
C LEU A 31 -4.24 4.43 6.25
N TRP A 32 -4.08 3.42 7.09
CA TRP A 32 -3.16 2.30 6.82
C TRP A 32 -3.61 1.05 7.59
N VAL A 33 -3.02 -0.08 7.30
CA VAL A 33 -3.27 -1.34 7.99
C VAL A 33 -2.05 -1.77 8.81
N ASP A 34 -2.29 -2.47 9.90
CA ASP A 34 -1.30 -3.28 10.59
C ASP A 34 -1.65 -4.75 10.33
N ILE A 35 -0.93 -5.36 9.38
CA ILE A 35 -1.24 -6.73 8.91
C ILE A 35 -1.19 -7.72 10.07
N ASP A 36 -0.06 -7.79 10.78
CA ASP A 36 0.14 -8.75 11.85
C ASP A 36 -0.55 -8.36 13.16
N GLY A 37 -0.86 -7.07 13.33
CA GLY A 37 -1.66 -6.55 14.44
C GLY A 37 -3.17 -6.67 14.20
N ALA A 38 -3.61 -7.06 13.00
CA ALA A 38 -5.01 -7.13 12.56
C ALA A 38 -5.78 -5.85 12.90
N ARG A 39 -5.30 -4.69 12.39
CA ARG A 39 -5.88 -3.38 12.67
C ARG A 39 -5.98 -2.52 11.42
N LEU A 40 -7.04 -1.70 11.38
CA LEU A 40 -7.12 -0.50 10.56
C LEU A 40 -6.74 0.70 11.42
N TRP A 41 -5.94 1.60 10.86
CA TRP A 41 -5.53 2.85 11.49
C TRP A 41 -6.02 4.05 10.69
N MET A 42 -6.31 5.15 11.39
CA MET A 42 -6.55 6.47 10.83
C MET A 42 -5.81 7.52 11.65
N HIS A 43 -5.22 8.51 10.99
CA HIS A 43 -4.57 9.66 11.63
C HIS A 43 -4.95 10.96 10.93
N GLU A 44 -5.33 11.94 11.71
CA GLU A 44 -5.65 13.30 11.28
C GLU A 44 -4.48 14.24 11.60
N PRO A 45 -3.63 14.62 10.64
CA PRO A 45 -2.45 15.45 10.92
C PRO A 45 -2.79 16.81 11.53
N ALA A 46 -3.92 17.43 11.15
CA ALA A 46 -4.31 18.75 11.64
C ALA A 46 -4.66 18.75 13.13
N SER A 47 -5.25 17.67 13.65
CA SER A 47 -5.62 17.53 15.07
C SER A 47 -4.61 16.73 15.89
N GLY A 48 -3.74 15.97 15.21
CA GLY A 48 -2.82 15.00 15.82
C GLY A 48 -3.54 13.75 16.36
N ARG A 49 -4.85 13.59 16.13
CA ARG A 49 -5.62 12.44 16.61
C ARG A 49 -5.38 11.21 15.76
N SER A 50 -5.29 10.06 16.44
CA SER A 50 -5.23 8.76 15.80
C SER A 50 -6.32 7.85 16.37
N HIS A 51 -6.90 7.06 15.49
CA HIS A 51 -7.85 6.01 15.80
C HIS A 51 -7.35 4.69 15.25
N HIS A 52 -7.72 3.59 15.88
CA HIS A 52 -7.51 2.26 15.30
C HIS A 52 -8.64 1.32 15.68
N TRP A 53 -8.96 0.41 14.79
CA TRP A 53 -9.99 -0.61 14.97
C TRP A 53 -9.40 -1.98 14.78
N ALA A 54 -9.72 -2.90 15.71
CA ALA A 54 -9.41 -4.29 15.54
C ALA A 54 -10.23 -4.89 14.38
N LEU A 55 -9.61 -5.73 13.59
CA LEU A 55 -10.23 -6.45 12.49
C LEU A 55 -10.33 -7.94 12.83
N PRO A 56 -11.31 -8.65 12.27
CA PRO A 56 -11.52 -10.07 12.57
C PRO A 56 -10.45 -10.98 11.95
N ASP A 57 -9.69 -10.47 10.98
CA ASP A 57 -8.61 -11.17 10.29
C ASP A 57 -7.56 -10.16 9.81
N ARG A 58 -6.40 -10.66 9.38
CA ARG A 58 -5.27 -9.86 8.87
C ARG A 58 -5.68 -9.08 7.62
N PRO A 59 -5.57 -7.74 7.60
CA PRO A 59 -5.76 -6.95 6.40
C PRO A 59 -4.46 -6.95 5.59
N GLY A 60 -4.52 -7.16 4.28
CA GLY A 60 -3.36 -6.95 3.38
C GLY A 60 -3.28 -5.50 2.92
N CYS A 61 -4.38 -4.95 2.44
CA CYS A 61 -4.46 -3.61 1.87
C CYS A 61 -5.88 -3.05 1.95
N LEU A 62 -6.02 -1.78 1.57
CA LEU A 62 -7.29 -1.07 1.59
C LEU A 62 -7.46 -0.17 0.36
N GLY A 63 -8.71 0.16 0.04
CA GLY A 63 -9.09 1.14 -0.97
C GLY A 63 -10.12 2.12 -0.42
N LEU A 64 -10.03 3.38 -0.83
CA LEU A 64 -11.01 4.41 -0.52
C LEU A 64 -12.19 4.26 -1.47
N ALA A 65 -13.43 4.29 -0.97
CA ALA A 65 -14.62 4.28 -1.82
C ALA A 65 -15.14 5.71 -2.10
N ALA A 66 -15.83 5.85 -3.23
CA ALA A 66 -16.46 7.13 -3.60
C ALA A 66 -17.54 7.54 -2.59
N SER A 67 -18.23 6.58 -1.95
CA SER A 67 -19.22 6.79 -0.88
C SER A 67 -18.59 7.35 0.41
N GLY A 68 -17.29 7.17 0.61
CA GLY A 68 -16.55 7.53 1.83
C GLY A 68 -16.29 6.35 2.77
N GLU A 69 -16.77 5.19 2.39
CA GLU A 69 -16.50 3.91 3.01
C GLU A 69 -15.14 3.36 2.55
N LEU A 70 -14.73 2.19 3.03
CA LEU A 70 -13.49 1.54 2.64
C LEU A 70 -13.78 0.16 2.06
N LEU A 71 -12.92 -0.26 1.12
CA LEU A 71 -12.76 -1.65 0.78
C LEU A 71 -11.53 -2.17 1.49
N LEU A 72 -11.65 -3.28 2.23
CA LEU A 72 -10.56 -3.97 2.90
C LEU A 72 -10.34 -5.33 2.25
N ALA A 73 -9.12 -5.61 1.81
CA ALA A 73 -8.69 -6.95 1.46
C ALA A 73 -8.15 -7.61 2.75
N LEU A 74 -9.01 -8.37 3.43
CA LEU A 74 -8.62 -9.22 4.54
C LEU A 74 -7.86 -10.44 4.01
N ALA A 75 -7.29 -11.27 4.88
CA ALA A 75 -6.43 -12.37 4.44
C ALA A 75 -7.07 -13.21 3.32
N ARG A 76 -8.36 -13.51 3.41
CA ARG A 76 -9.05 -14.38 2.45
C ARG A 76 -10.42 -13.87 2.00
N ALA A 77 -10.71 -12.60 2.25
CA ALA A 77 -12.00 -12.00 1.89
C ALA A 77 -11.83 -10.53 1.53
N LEU A 78 -12.63 -10.06 0.59
CA LEU A 78 -12.91 -8.64 0.44
C LEU A 78 -14.08 -8.27 1.32
N SER A 79 -13.95 -7.16 2.03
CA SER A 79 -15.00 -6.62 2.88
C SER A 79 -15.14 -5.12 2.67
N HIS A 80 -16.37 -4.66 2.75
CA HIS A 80 -16.73 -3.25 2.81
C HIS A 80 -16.74 -2.82 4.28
N ALA A 81 -16.18 -1.67 4.59
CA ALA A 81 -16.06 -1.13 5.94
C ALA A 81 -16.70 0.26 6.04
N ASP A 82 -17.66 0.42 6.97
CA ASP A 82 -18.32 1.69 7.24
C ASP A 82 -17.55 2.48 8.32
N LEU A 83 -16.64 3.34 7.84
CA LEU A 83 -15.83 4.16 8.73
C LEU A 83 -16.61 5.30 9.39
N ASP A 84 -17.67 5.83 8.74
CA ASP A 84 -18.50 6.87 9.33
C ASP A 84 -19.29 6.33 10.52
N ALA A 85 -19.84 5.13 10.42
CA ALA A 85 -20.48 4.45 11.53
C ALA A 85 -19.51 4.16 12.68
N ALA A 86 -18.28 3.73 12.38
CA ALA A 86 -17.26 3.49 13.39
C ALA A 86 -16.80 4.77 14.13
N LEU A 87 -16.80 5.91 13.44
CA LEU A 87 -16.43 7.21 14.02
C LEU A 87 -17.57 7.88 14.77
N ALA A 88 -18.83 7.46 14.56
CA ALA A 88 -20.00 8.04 15.22
C ALA A 88 -20.19 7.58 16.68
N GLY A 89 -19.49 6.52 17.11
CA GLY A 89 -19.56 5.96 18.46
C GLY A 89 -18.20 5.90 19.14
N ASP A 90 -18.17 6.15 20.45
CA ASP A 90 -16.96 5.93 21.25
C ASP A 90 -16.67 4.42 21.31
N ASP A 91 -15.46 4.01 20.89
CA ASP A 91 -15.00 2.61 20.86
C ASP A 91 -15.90 1.64 20.06
N ALA A 92 -16.70 2.15 19.12
CA ALA A 92 -17.53 1.30 18.26
C ALA A 92 -16.65 0.40 17.38
N PRO A 93 -17.02 -0.89 17.21
CA PRO A 93 -16.32 -1.74 16.27
C PRO A 93 -16.51 -1.22 14.83
N LEU A 94 -15.52 -1.45 13.96
CA LEU A 94 -15.66 -1.15 12.54
C LEU A 94 -16.68 -2.12 11.90
N PRO A 95 -17.84 -1.64 11.42
CA PRO A 95 -18.80 -2.51 10.76
C PRO A 95 -18.23 -3.02 9.43
N LEU A 96 -18.27 -4.33 9.25
CA LEU A 96 -17.78 -5.00 8.05
C LEU A 96 -18.92 -5.74 7.35
N ARG A 97 -18.98 -5.62 6.02
CA ARG A 97 -19.85 -6.40 5.15
C ARG A 97 -19.01 -7.19 4.16
N HIS A 98 -19.14 -8.51 4.19
CA HIS A 98 -18.47 -9.41 3.25
C HIS A 98 -18.90 -9.12 1.80
N LEU A 99 -17.94 -9.10 0.88
CA LEU A 99 -18.16 -8.89 -0.55
C LEU A 99 -17.80 -10.12 -1.39
N ALA A 100 -16.64 -10.73 -1.13
CA ALA A 100 -16.17 -11.88 -1.91
C ALA A 100 -15.11 -12.67 -1.15
N ASP A 101 -15.07 -13.98 -1.38
CA ASP A 101 -13.95 -14.83 -0.96
C ASP A 101 -12.78 -14.72 -1.93
N VAL A 102 -11.57 -14.69 -1.38
CA VAL A 102 -10.31 -14.57 -2.15
C VAL A 102 -9.58 -15.91 -2.12
N GLN A 103 -9.32 -16.48 -3.29
CA GLN A 103 -8.63 -17.77 -3.47
C GLN A 103 -9.09 -18.87 -2.48
N PRO A 104 -10.38 -19.21 -2.39
CA PRO A 104 -10.88 -20.13 -1.37
C PRO A 104 -10.26 -21.53 -1.45
N HIS A 105 -9.72 -21.89 -2.62
CA HIS A 105 -9.12 -23.21 -2.87
C HIS A 105 -7.62 -23.31 -2.54
N GLU A 106 -6.95 -22.17 -2.23
CA GLU A 106 -5.53 -22.15 -1.83
C GLU A 106 -5.37 -21.57 -0.41
N PRO A 107 -5.45 -22.43 0.62
CA PRO A 107 -5.47 -22.00 2.02
C PRO A 107 -4.14 -21.40 2.51
N ARG A 108 -3.06 -21.56 1.74
CA ARG A 108 -1.74 -21.03 2.08
C ARG A 108 -1.57 -19.57 1.68
N THR A 109 -2.45 -19.03 0.83
CA THR A 109 -2.35 -17.64 0.39
C THR A 109 -3.19 -16.70 1.26
N HIS A 110 -2.76 -15.44 1.29
CA HIS A 110 -3.52 -14.34 1.88
C HIS A 110 -3.27 -13.05 1.09
N SER A 111 -4.20 -12.11 1.16
CA SER A 111 -4.04 -10.79 0.52
C SER A 111 -2.82 -10.05 1.05
N ASN A 112 -2.15 -9.31 0.19
CA ASN A 112 -0.99 -8.48 0.51
C ASN A 112 -1.22 -7.05 0.01
N ASP A 113 -0.45 -6.55 -0.96
CA ASP A 113 -0.58 -5.19 -1.49
C ASP A 113 -1.74 -5.05 -2.48
N GLY A 114 -2.27 -3.85 -2.59
CA GLY A 114 -3.33 -3.51 -3.54
C GLY A 114 -3.69 -2.04 -3.53
N ARG A 115 -4.29 -1.57 -4.63
CA ARG A 115 -4.68 -0.18 -4.81
C ARG A 115 -5.89 -0.04 -5.74
N ALA A 116 -6.68 1.02 -5.54
CA ALA A 116 -7.72 1.41 -6.49
C ALA A 116 -7.08 1.87 -7.81
N ASP A 117 -7.64 1.42 -8.94
CA ASP A 117 -7.27 1.94 -10.26
C ASP A 117 -7.96 3.28 -10.55
N ARG A 118 -7.68 3.89 -11.70
CA ARG A 118 -8.27 5.18 -12.11
C ARG A 118 -9.70 5.05 -12.66
N HIS A 119 -10.28 3.85 -12.63
CA HIS A 119 -11.57 3.51 -13.25
C HIS A 119 -12.59 2.92 -12.26
N GLY A 120 -12.32 3.02 -10.94
CA GLY A 120 -13.25 2.58 -9.90
C GLY A 120 -13.10 1.12 -9.48
N ASN A 121 -12.10 0.40 -9.98
CA ASN A 121 -11.84 -0.97 -9.57
C ASN A 121 -10.76 -1.02 -8.48
N PHE A 122 -10.66 -2.14 -7.78
CA PHE A 122 -9.60 -2.41 -6.82
C PHE A 122 -8.76 -3.59 -7.29
N VAL A 123 -7.45 -3.34 -7.48
CA VAL A 123 -6.48 -4.37 -7.88
C VAL A 123 -5.61 -4.71 -6.70
N PHE A 124 -5.46 -6.00 -6.42
CA PHE A 124 -4.64 -6.50 -5.32
C PHE A 124 -4.03 -7.86 -5.66
N GLY A 125 -3.02 -8.22 -4.89
CA GLY A 125 -2.36 -9.51 -5.01
C GLY A 125 -2.48 -10.33 -3.73
N THR A 126 -2.36 -11.65 -3.88
CA THR A 126 -2.22 -12.59 -2.78
C THR A 126 -0.81 -13.13 -2.72
N MET A 127 -0.31 -13.40 -1.52
CA MET A 127 1.03 -13.94 -1.29
C MET A 127 0.99 -15.32 -0.65
N ASP A 128 2.06 -16.10 -0.82
CA ASP A 128 2.28 -17.34 -0.09
C ASP A 128 2.59 -17.05 1.39
N GLY A 129 1.74 -17.54 2.29
CA GLY A 129 1.91 -17.43 3.74
C GLY A 129 2.97 -18.36 4.34
N SER A 130 3.53 -19.29 3.55
CA SER A 130 4.53 -20.25 4.00
C SER A 130 5.87 -19.57 4.34
N ALA A 131 6.69 -20.21 5.20
CA ALA A 131 8.02 -19.71 5.52
C ALA A 131 8.96 -19.65 4.29
N VAL A 132 8.89 -20.68 3.45
CA VAL A 132 9.58 -20.69 2.15
C VAL A 132 8.59 -20.25 1.09
N LYS A 133 8.81 -19.08 0.54
CA LYS A 133 7.91 -18.44 -0.42
C LYS A 133 7.93 -19.14 -1.78
N SER A 134 6.75 -19.36 -2.33
CA SER A 134 6.52 -19.96 -3.65
C SER A 134 5.54 -19.08 -4.45
N PRO A 135 5.54 -19.11 -5.78
CA PRO A 135 4.65 -18.28 -6.61
C PRO A 135 3.22 -18.83 -6.66
N LEU A 136 2.60 -19.01 -5.49
CA LEU A 136 1.22 -19.48 -5.31
C LEU A 136 0.20 -18.34 -5.32
N GLY A 137 0.66 -17.14 -5.08
CA GLY A 137 -0.16 -15.94 -5.12
C GLY A 137 -0.58 -15.59 -6.55
N ALA A 138 -1.64 -14.81 -6.64
CA ALA A 138 -2.22 -14.35 -7.88
C ALA A 138 -2.70 -12.90 -7.74
N PHE A 139 -2.99 -12.26 -8.87
CA PHE A 139 -3.53 -10.92 -8.90
C PHE A 139 -5.02 -10.95 -9.25
N PHE A 140 -5.76 -10.02 -8.65
CA PHE A 140 -7.20 -9.90 -8.80
C PHE A 140 -7.60 -8.45 -9.05
N GLN A 141 -8.72 -8.28 -9.74
CA GLN A 141 -9.44 -7.03 -9.85
C GLN A 141 -10.85 -7.23 -9.29
N TYR A 142 -11.26 -6.39 -8.36
CA TYR A 142 -12.64 -6.28 -7.93
C TYR A 142 -13.28 -5.06 -8.60
N SER A 143 -14.50 -5.21 -9.12
CA SER A 143 -15.34 -4.10 -9.57
C SER A 143 -16.78 -4.29 -9.10
N ALA A 144 -17.52 -3.20 -8.89
CA ALA A 144 -18.94 -3.24 -8.52
C ALA A 144 -19.79 -3.96 -9.58
N ALA A 145 -19.43 -3.81 -10.87
CA ALA A 145 -20.17 -4.38 -11.98
C ALA A 145 -19.94 -5.90 -12.19
N HIS A 146 -18.72 -6.40 -11.88
CA HIS A 146 -18.31 -7.75 -12.25
C HIS A 146 -17.87 -8.61 -11.06
N GLY A 147 -17.84 -8.04 -9.85
CA GLY A 147 -17.29 -8.72 -8.68
C GLY A 147 -15.77 -8.96 -8.79
N LEU A 148 -15.30 -10.03 -8.16
CA LEU A 148 -13.89 -10.40 -8.12
C LEU A 148 -13.51 -11.20 -9.38
N ARG A 149 -12.51 -10.73 -10.12
CA ARG A 149 -11.97 -11.36 -11.34
C ARG A 149 -10.47 -11.60 -11.20
N PRO A 150 -9.91 -12.71 -11.68
CA PRO A 150 -8.46 -12.85 -11.76
C PRO A 150 -7.88 -11.90 -12.83
N LEU A 151 -6.70 -11.33 -12.56
CA LEU A 151 -5.86 -10.68 -13.56
C LEU A 151 -4.82 -11.68 -14.08
N PRO A 152 -4.64 -11.81 -15.40
CA PRO A 152 -3.77 -12.83 -16.00
C PRO A 152 -2.28 -12.43 -15.92
N LEU A 153 -1.81 -12.05 -14.72
CA LEU A 153 -0.40 -11.87 -14.41
C LEU A 153 0.23 -13.21 -13.99
N PRO A 154 1.56 -13.36 -14.10
CA PRO A 154 2.24 -14.55 -13.62
C PRO A 154 2.00 -14.80 -12.12
N GLY A 155 2.07 -16.07 -11.69
CA GLY A 155 2.09 -16.41 -10.28
C GLY A 155 3.20 -15.68 -9.53
N VAL A 156 2.92 -15.26 -8.31
CA VAL A 156 3.76 -14.38 -7.51
C VAL A 156 3.94 -14.93 -6.10
N ALA A 157 5.12 -14.73 -5.53
CA ALA A 157 5.40 -15.14 -4.15
C ALA A 157 4.97 -14.07 -3.14
N ILE A 158 5.35 -12.80 -3.38
CA ILE A 158 5.04 -11.64 -2.54
C ILE A 158 4.70 -10.46 -3.47
N PRO A 159 3.41 -10.29 -3.86
CA PRO A 159 2.99 -9.16 -4.70
C PRO A 159 3.10 -7.84 -3.95
N ASN A 160 3.74 -6.85 -4.57
CA ASN A 160 3.89 -5.50 -4.05
C ASN A 160 3.95 -4.47 -5.19
N SER A 161 4.10 -3.20 -4.83
CA SER A 161 4.26 -2.07 -5.76
C SER A 161 3.05 -1.86 -6.69
N ILE A 162 1.85 -2.31 -6.28
CA ILE A 162 0.64 -2.20 -7.09
C ILE A 162 0.19 -0.74 -7.13
N CYS A 163 0.37 -0.11 -8.30
CA CYS A 163 -0.10 1.25 -8.57
C CYS A 163 -0.29 1.46 -10.07
N PHE A 164 -0.84 2.62 -10.44
CA PHE A 164 -1.25 2.91 -11.82
C PHE A 164 -0.71 4.25 -12.28
N SER A 165 -0.35 4.34 -13.56
CA SER A 165 -0.03 5.62 -14.21
C SER A 165 -1.18 6.63 -14.04
N PRO A 166 -0.91 7.95 -14.16
CA PRO A 166 -1.97 8.97 -14.01
C PRO A 166 -3.14 8.79 -14.97
N ASP A 167 -2.90 8.25 -16.17
CA ASP A 167 -3.94 7.94 -17.16
C ASP A 167 -4.64 6.58 -16.94
N GLY A 168 -4.19 5.80 -15.95
CA GLY A 168 -4.76 4.49 -15.59
C GLY A 168 -4.50 3.36 -16.59
N ARG A 169 -3.60 3.55 -17.57
CA ARG A 169 -3.35 2.59 -18.65
C ARG A 169 -2.14 1.68 -18.40
N THR A 170 -1.31 2.02 -17.44
CA THR A 170 -0.17 1.20 -17.04
C THR A 170 -0.35 0.74 -15.59
N LEU A 171 -0.28 -0.57 -15.38
CA LEU A 171 -0.19 -1.21 -14.06
C LEU A 171 1.29 -1.45 -13.74
N TYR A 172 1.73 -1.02 -12.56
CA TYR A 172 3.02 -1.36 -11.98
C TYR A 172 2.82 -2.42 -10.90
N TRP A 173 3.77 -3.34 -10.76
CA TRP A 173 3.76 -4.41 -9.77
C TRP A 173 5.14 -5.01 -9.56
N CYS A 174 5.37 -5.73 -8.49
CA CYS A 174 6.58 -6.54 -8.31
C CYS A 174 6.26 -7.85 -7.58
N ASP A 175 7.21 -8.78 -7.65
CA ASP A 175 7.39 -9.86 -6.69
C ASP A 175 8.59 -9.47 -5.83
N SER A 176 8.39 -9.18 -4.53
CA SER A 176 9.47 -8.72 -3.63
C SER A 176 10.60 -9.73 -3.46
N THR A 177 10.42 -10.96 -3.93
CA THR A 177 11.52 -11.94 -4.01
C THR A 177 12.49 -11.66 -5.17
N ARG A 178 12.18 -10.69 -6.04
CA ARG A 178 12.98 -10.30 -7.20
C ARG A 178 13.37 -8.82 -7.11
N PRO A 179 14.61 -8.44 -7.47
CA PRO A 179 15.10 -7.08 -7.31
C PRO A 179 14.65 -6.16 -8.47
N GLN A 180 13.36 -6.14 -8.81
CA GLN A 180 12.82 -5.34 -9.91
C GLN A 180 11.34 -5.03 -9.77
N ILE A 181 10.94 -3.86 -10.24
CA ILE A 181 9.56 -3.46 -10.45
C ILE A 181 9.22 -3.72 -11.92
N GLN A 182 8.05 -4.29 -12.18
CA GLN A 182 7.49 -4.56 -13.50
C GLN A 182 6.44 -3.51 -13.85
N CYS A 183 6.15 -3.37 -15.14
CA CYS A 183 4.95 -2.70 -15.62
C CYS A 183 4.36 -3.44 -16.81
N CYS A 184 3.07 -3.23 -17.06
CA CYS A 184 2.35 -3.75 -18.21
C CYS A 184 1.22 -2.81 -18.60
N ASP A 185 0.75 -2.90 -19.83
CA ASP A 185 -0.46 -2.22 -20.25
C ASP A 185 -1.66 -2.83 -19.51
N TYR A 186 -2.64 -2.01 -19.16
CA TYR A 186 -3.78 -2.39 -18.35
C TYR A 186 -5.09 -1.94 -18.99
N ASP A 187 -6.02 -2.90 -19.17
CA ASP A 187 -7.39 -2.69 -19.62
C ASP A 187 -8.33 -2.91 -18.43
N PRO A 188 -8.80 -1.83 -17.77
CA PRO A 188 -9.60 -1.92 -16.55
C PRO A 188 -10.99 -2.51 -16.77
N GLU A 189 -11.59 -2.32 -17.95
CA GLU A 189 -12.93 -2.80 -18.29
C GLU A 189 -12.91 -4.33 -18.51
N ALA A 190 -11.96 -4.80 -19.29
CA ALA A 190 -11.83 -6.21 -19.61
C ALA A 190 -11.10 -7.04 -18.53
N ALA A 191 -10.52 -6.41 -17.50
CA ALA A 191 -9.61 -7.01 -16.54
C ALA A 191 -8.46 -7.76 -17.25
N ARG A 192 -7.82 -7.11 -18.21
CA ARG A 192 -6.71 -7.67 -18.98
C ARG A 192 -5.44 -6.86 -18.81
N VAL A 193 -4.34 -7.54 -18.98
CA VAL A 193 -3.00 -6.95 -18.95
C VAL A 193 -2.24 -7.38 -20.21
N GLY A 194 -1.36 -6.50 -20.67
CA GLY A 194 -0.38 -6.82 -21.71
C GLY A 194 0.84 -7.55 -21.14
N ASP A 195 1.86 -7.75 -22.00
CA ASP A 195 3.11 -8.37 -21.60
C ASP A 195 3.83 -7.51 -20.56
N SER A 196 4.30 -8.15 -19.50
CA SER A 196 5.09 -7.48 -18.45
C SER A 196 6.50 -7.20 -18.92
N ARG A 197 7.01 -6.01 -18.59
CA ARG A 197 8.37 -5.56 -18.83
C ARG A 197 8.97 -4.97 -17.57
N VAL A 198 10.29 -5.07 -17.43
CA VAL A 198 11.00 -4.43 -16.31
C VAL A 198 10.85 -2.92 -16.45
N PHE A 199 10.31 -2.29 -15.40
CA PHE A 199 10.24 -0.83 -15.28
C PHE A 199 11.50 -0.28 -14.63
N ALA A 200 11.89 -0.82 -13.46
CA ALA A 200 13.06 -0.38 -12.71
C ALA A 200 13.71 -1.56 -11.97
N ALA A 201 15.02 -1.48 -11.77
CA ALA A 201 15.75 -2.40 -10.91
C ALA A 201 15.95 -1.79 -9.52
N VAL A 202 15.90 -2.62 -8.47
CA VAL A 202 16.34 -2.26 -7.12
C VAL A 202 17.87 -2.41 -7.10
N ASP A 203 18.57 -1.31 -6.85
CA ASP A 203 20.01 -1.19 -7.00
C ASP A 203 20.85 -1.60 -5.78
N LEU A 204 20.20 -2.05 -4.70
CA LEU A 204 20.87 -2.47 -3.46
C LEU A 204 20.67 -3.96 -3.20
N PRO A 205 21.76 -4.72 -2.95
CA PRO A 205 21.67 -6.12 -2.57
C PRO A 205 20.91 -6.32 -1.26
N GLY A 206 20.03 -7.32 -1.22
CA GLY A 206 19.24 -7.66 -0.03
C GLY A 206 18.08 -6.71 0.26
N VAL A 207 17.84 -5.74 -0.61
CA VAL A 207 16.71 -4.80 -0.53
C VAL A 207 15.62 -5.25 -1.49
N ALA A 208 14.37 -5.17 -1.04
CA ALA A 208 13.21 -5.51 -1.85
C ALA A 208 12.37 -4.28 -2.18
N ALA A 209 11.77 -4.25 -3.37
CA ALA A 209 10.69 -3.32 -3.67
C ALA A 209 9.46 -3.71 -2.85
N ASP A 210 8.81 -2.71 -2.23
CA ASP A 210 7.61 -2.89 -1.44
C ASP A 210 6.50 -1.95 -1.95
N GLY A 211 5.63 -1.40 -1.12
CA GLY A 211 4.52 -0.57 -1.54
C GLY A 211 4.94 0.68 -2.31
N SER A 212 4.13 1.06 -3.30
CA SER A 212 4.38 2.20 -4.19
C SER A 212 3.19 3.14 -4.34
N CYS A 213 3.51 4.40 -4.72
CA CYS A 213 2.49 5.32 -5.24
C CYS A 213 3.03 6.07 -6.49
N ILE A 214 2.12 6.67 -7.24
CA ILE A 214 2.45 7.51 -8.40
C ILE A 214 2.16 8.98 -8.05
N ASP A 215 3.06 9.90 -8.44
CA ASP A 215 2.81 11.31 -8.31
C ASP A 215 2.11 11.93 -9.55
N ALA A 216 1.77 13.21 -9.47
CA ALA A 216 1.06 13.93 -10.53
C ALA A 216 1.86 14.05 -11.83
N ASP A 217 3.19 13.97 -11.76
CA ASP A 217 4.10 14.00 -12.90
C ASP A 217 4.36 12.60 -13.50
N GLY A 218 3.74 11.55 -12.93
CA GLY A 218 3.87 10.17 -13.37
C GLY A 218 5.13 9.45 -12.88
N PHE A 219 5.83 10.02 -11.88
CA PHE A 219 6.97 9.36 -11.24
C PHE A 219 6.47 8.35 -10.20
N LEU A 220 7.12 7.20 -10.15
CA LEU A 220 6.83 6.14 -9.19
C LEU A 220 7.68 6.30 -7.93
N TRP A 221 7.03 6.36 -6.77
CA TRP A 221 7.68 6.33 -5.47
C TRP A 221 7.54 4.94 -4.88
N ASN A 222 8.66 4.33 -4.50
CA ASN A 222 8.69 2.97 -3.97
C ASN A 222 9.37 2.93 -2.61
N ALA A 223 8.69 2.40 -1.61
CA ALA A 223 9.29 2.03 -0.33
C ALA A 223 10.20 0.80 -0.53
N GLN A 224 11.42 0.86 0.00
CA GLN A 224 12.39 -0.22 -0.19
C GLN A 224 12.70 -0.91 1.13
N TRP A 225 12.07 -2.08 1.31
CA TRP A 225 12.22 -2.93 2.46
C TRP A 225 13.69 -3.36 2.64
N GLY A 226 14.23 -3.13 3.84
CA GLY A 226 15.64 -3.37 4.15
C GLY A 226 16.59 -2.28 3.66
N GLY A 227 16.09 -1.30 2.89
CA GLY A 227 16.90 -0.23 2.29
C GLY A 227 16.91 1.08 3.07
N ALA A 228 16.11 1.23 4.12
CA ALA A 228 15.96 2.48 4.90
C ALA A 228 15.71 3.71 4.02
N ARG A 229 14.93 3.56 2.94
CA ARG A 229 14.70 4.64 1.96
C ARG A 229 13.40 4.46 1.18
N VAL A 230 12.91 5.56 0.61
CA VAL A 230 11.96 5.60 -0.50
C VAL A 230 12.70 6.09 -1.74
N VAL A 231 12.46 5.47 -2.89
CA VAL A 231 13.09 5.86 -4.17
C VAL A 231 12.02 6.38 -5.12
N ARG A 232 12.27 7.55 -5.70
CA ARG A 232 11.47 8.11 -6.79
C ARG A 232 12.07 7.72 -8.12
N TYR A 233 11.31 7.08 -8.97
CA TYR A 233 11.70 6.69 -10.32
C TYR A 233 10.98 7.56 -11.35
N ALA A 234 11.73 8.06 -12.34
CA ALA A 234 11.15 8.74 -13.49
C ALA A 234 10.30 7.77 -14.34
N PRO A 235 9.41 8.27 -15.21
CA PRO A 235 8.58 7.43 -16.08
C PRO A 235 9.35 6.45 -16.99
N ASP A 236 10.65 6.68 -17.20
CA ASP A 236 11.55 5.79 -17.93
C ASP A 236 12.29 4.77 -17.03
N GLY A 237 11.96 4.71 -15.73
CA GLY A 237 12.53 3.78 -14.75
C GLY A 237 13.87 4.21 -14.15
N ARG A 238 14.43 5.37 -14.51
CA ARG A 238 15.67 5.88 -13.89
C ARG A 238 15.38 6.45 -12.50
N ILE A 239 16.32 6.28 -11.57
CA ILE A 239 16.26 6.91 -10.26
C ILE A 239 16.35 8.43 -10.43
N ASP A 240 15.33 9.13 -9.93
CA ASP A 240 15.26 10.59 -9.85
C ASP A 240 15.72 11.09 -8.48
N ARG A 241 15.20 10.48 -7.41
CA ARG A 241 15.47 10.90 -6.03
C ARG A 241 15.50 9.71 -5.08
N VAL A 242 16.36 9.79 -4.08
CA VAL A 242 16.39 8.87 -2.94
C VAL A 242 16.10 9.66 -1.68
N VAL A 243 15.11 9.22 -0.90
CA VAL A 243 14.69 9.83 0.36
C VAL A 243 14.99 8.87 1.51
N PRO A 244 15.93 9.19 2.41
CA PRO A 244 16.24 8.31 3.54
C PRO A 244 15.11 8.29 4.56
N VAL A 245 14.90 7.11 5.16
CA VAL A 245 13.97 6.87 6.27
C VAL A 245 14.77 6.36 7.46
N PRO A 246 14.55 6.85 8.70
CA PRO A 246 15.44 6.56 9.83
C PRO A 246 15.26 5.15 10.44
N VAL A 247 14.53 4.28 9.76
CA VAL A 247 14.31 2.87 10.15
C VAL A 247 14.53 1.94 8.94
N PRO A 248 14.95 0.69 9.14
CA PRO A 248 15.43 -0.16 8.05
C PRO A 248 14.35 -0.60 7.05
N GLN A 249 13.07 -0.68 7.47
CA GLN A 249 12.02 -1.32 6.70
C GLN A 249 10.83 -0.38 6.44
N PRO A 250 10.97 0.66 5.57
CA PRO A 250 9.80 1.29 4.98
C PRO A 250 9.06 0.27 4.11
N SER A 251 7.75 0.15 4.31
CA SER A 251 6.91 -0.86 3.66
C SER A 251 5.99 -0.27 2.61
N CYS A 252 5.36 0.88 2.88
CA CYS A 252 4.52 1.55 1.90
C CYS A 252 4.64 3.07 2.00
N CYS A 253 4.33 3.78 0.91
CA CYS A 253 4.35 5.23 0.88
C CYS A 253 3.14 5.82 0.14
N ALA A 254 2.78 7.05 0.52
CA ALA A 254 1.74 7.85 -0.13
C ALA A 254 2.11 9.33 -0.10
N ILE A 255 1.66 10.09 -1.10
CA ILE A 255 1.77 11.54 -1.08
C ILE A 255 0.41 12.12 -0.68
N GLY A 256 0.41 13.08 0.23
CA GLY A 256 -0.80 13.66 0.77
C GLY A 256 -0.55 14.96 1.52
N GLY A 257 -1.41 15.23 2.52
CA GLY A 257 -1.46 16.51 3.20
C GLY A 257 -2.37 17.50 2.48
N ALA A 258 -2.77 18.58 3.15
CA ALA A 258 -3.68 19.58 2.57
C ALA A 258 -3.11 20.24 1.29
N GLY A 259 -1.77 20.34 1.19
CA GLY A 259 -1.06 20.86 0.02
C GLY A 259 -0.63 19.78 -0.97
N MET A 260 -0.90 18.50 -0.71
CA MET A 260 -0.40 17.38 -1.51
C MET A 260 1.13 17.42 -1.70
N ASP A 261 1.85 17.86 -0.66
CA ASP A 261 3.28 18.17 -0.65
C ASP A 261 4.05 17.40 0.43
N MET A 262 3.42 16.40 1.04
CA MET A 262 4.01 15.54 2.06
C MET A 262 4.10 14.10 1.56
N LEU A 263 5.28 13.50 1.65
CA LEU A 263 5.46 12.05 1.52
C LEU A 263 5.26 11.41 2.90
N TYR A 264 4.31 10.51 3.01
CA TYR A 264 4.09 9.69 4.19
C TYR A 264 4.61 8.27 3.95
N VAL A 265 5.26 7.72 4.97
CA VAL A 265 5.89 6.40 4.88
C VAL A 265 5.52 5.60 6.12
N ILE A 266 4.81 4.50 5.93
CA ILE A 266 4.58 3.51 6.98
C ILE A 266 5.71 2.49 6.99
N THR A 267 5.99 1.89 8.15
CA THR A 267 7.17 1.04 8.33
C THR A 267 6.83 -0.23 9.12
N SER A 268 7.73 -1.20 9.11
CA SER A 268 7.56 -2.48 9.78
C SER A 268 8.80 -2.90 10.58
N PRO A 269 8.64 -3.44 11.79
CA PRO A 269 9.69 -4.13 12.54
C PRO A 269 9.76 -5.64 12.25
N GLN A 270 8.98 -6.16 11.29
CA GLN A 270 8.88 -7.60 11.02
C GLN A 270 10.25 -8.18 10.65
N GLY A 271 10.61 -9.31 11.27
CA GLY A 271 11.89 -9.99 11.01
C GLY A 271 13.13 -9.32 11.61
N LEU A 272 13.02 -8.12 12.20
CA LEU A 272 14.14 -7.52 12.95
C LEU A 272 14.40 -8.29 14.24
N ASP A 273 15.64 -8.61 14.53
CA ASP A 273 16.05 -9.16 15.82
C ASP A 273 16.02 -8.11 16.94
N GLY A 274 16.30 -8.53 18.17
CA GLY A 274 16.25 -7.64 19.33
C GLY A 274 17.24 -6.47 19.25
N ALA A 275 18.42 -6.67 18.67
CA ALA A 275 19.44 -5.61 18.53
C ALA A 275 19.01 -4.59 17.46
N ALA A 276 18.52 -5.06 16.32
CA ALA A 276 18.01 -4.21 15.25
C ALA A 276 16.76 -3.40 15.69
N ARG A 277 15.85 -4.02 16.46
CA ARG A 277 14.70 -3.31 17.05
C ARG A 277 15.14 -2.24 18.05
N ALA A 278 16.14 -2.53 18.88
CA ALA A 278 16.66 -1.54 19.83
C ALA A 278 17.38 -0.37 19.12
N ALA A 279 18.02 -0.64 17.98
CA ALA A 279 18.67 0.39 17.16
C ALA A 279 17.67 1.23 16.36
N ALA A 280 16.47 0.71 16.08
CA ALA A 280 15.43 1.39 15.30
C ALA A 280 14.08 1.35 16.06
N PRO A 281 13.95 1.98 17.23
CA PRO A 281 12.79 1.85 18.11
C PRO A 281 11.49 2.45 17.50
N ALA A 282 11.61 3.30 16.49
CA ALA A 282 10.48 3.89 15.78
C ALA A 282 9.97 3.01 14.62
N SER A 283 10.52 1.79 14.42
CA SER A 283 9.99 0.85 13.41
C SER A 283 8.55 0.45 13.75
N GLY A 284 7.69 0.40 12.74
CA GLY A 284 6.24 0.26 12.89
C GLY A 284 5.53 1.60 13.04
N GLY A 285 6.26 2.71 13.00
CA GLY A 285 5.72 4.07 13.01
C GLY A 285 5.43 4.60 11.61
N LEU A 286 4.63 5.68 11.57
CA LEU A 286 4.36 6.48 10.39
C LEU A 286 5.26 7.71 10.38
N PHE A 287 5.94 7.94 9.27
CA PHE A 287 6.84 9.08 9.05
C PHE A 287 6.26 10.03 8.01
N GLY A 288 6.59 11.33 8.15
CA GLY A 288 6.28 12.38 7.18
C GLY A 288 7.54 13.09 6.72
N ILE A 289 7.61 13.39 5.43
CA ILE A 289 8.72 14.07 4.77
C ILE A 289 8.17 15.19 3.88
N PRO A 290 8.49 16.47 4.13
CA PRO A 290 8.11 17.55 3.22
C PRO A 290 8.78 17.40 1.85
N LEU A 291 8.01 17.50 0.78
CA LEU A 291 8.53 17.38 -0.59
C LEU A 291 8.99 18.72 -1.19
N GLY A 292 8.54 19.83 -0.60
CA GLY A 292 8.84 21.18 -1.09
C GLY A 292 8.06 21.60 -2.33
N ALA A 293 7.21 20.72 -2.85
CA ALA A 293 6.32 20.96 -3.98
C ALA A 293 5.07 20.08 -3.88
N ALA A 294 3.94 20.52 -4.42
CA ALA A 294 2.70 19.78 -4.51
C ALA A 294 2.82 18.71 -5.62
N LEU A 295 3.29 17.53 -5.25
CA LEU A 295 3.51 16.41 -6.18
C LEU A 295 2.39 15.36 -6.11
N GLY A 296 1.52 15.43 -5.10
CA GLY A 296 0.49 14.42 -4.89
C GLY A 296 -0.55 14.37 -6.00
N LEU A 297 -0.96 13.15 -6.33
CA LEU A 297 -2.10 12.86 -7.18
C LEU A 297 -3.22 12.33 -6.28
N PRO A 298 -4.46 12.86 -6.39
CA PRO A 298 -5.58 12.36 -5.60
C PRO A 298 -5.71 10.84 -5.66
N GLU A 299 -5.95 10.22 -4.50
CA GLU A 299 -6.10 8.77 -4.43
C GLU A 299 -7.35 8.33 -5.19
N SER A 300 -7.21 7.27 -5.97
CA SER A 300 -8.33 6.69 -6.71
C SER A 300 -9.39 6.14 -5.77
N ARG A 301 -10.63 6.14 -6.22
CA ARG A 301 -11.79 5.66 -5.45
C ARG A 301 -12.33 4.38 -6.05
N VAL A 302 -12.62 3.40 -5.20
CA VAL A 302 -13.31 2.18 -5.59
C VAL A 302 -14.80 2.46 -5.67
N GLU A 303 -15.47 1.92 -6.69
CA GLU A 303 -16.92 1.84 -6.72
C GLU A 303 -17.38 0.62 -5.93
N LEU A 304 -18.26 0.82 -4.94
CA LEU A 304 -18.88 -0.23 -4.15
C LEU A 304 -20.34 -0.44 -4.57
N PRO A 305 -20.91 -1.66 -4.44
CA PRO A 305 -22.27 -1.99 -4.83
C PRO A 305 -23.33 -1.39 -3.92
#